data_b42d88a954a73648e7b7c3c0ff15c81f
#
_entry.id   b42d88a954a73648e7b7c3c0ff15c81f
#
_cell.length_a   1.000
_cell.length_b   1.000
_cell.length_c   1.000
_cell.angle_alpha   90.00
_cell.angle_beta   90.00
_cell.angle_gamma   90.00
#
_symmetry.space_group_name_H-M   'P 1'
#
loop_
_entity.id
_entity.type
_entity.pdbx_description
1 polymer ?
#
loop_
_entity_poly.entity_id
_entity_poly.type
_entity_poly.pdbx_seq_one_letter_code
_entity_poly.pdbx_strand_id
1 'polypeptide(L)'
;MDVIKPHTKTYFKGGLRNIRQKELDAIAKIGADKTRLALHLTPPVGWLNDPNGLCFSNGYYHVFFQYSPENVNGGRKYWGHYRSADLIDWEYLGVAIRPDTEFDRDGVYSGSAVAEDGAISIFYTGNVKFEGDYDYINNGRGSYTIYAVCEDGVNVKDKTVALRNSDYPPDLTCHVRDPKVWKADGKYYMVLGARTKSDVGEVLVYESEDKLSWRLINRLGSENRLGYMWECPDLFEVGGLTLLSVSPQGVEADGYDFNNIYQSGYMPISGDFRGEYSLGKFKEWDRGFDFYAPQTFEDGSGRRLLIGWMGMADCGDEYTNPTECGW
;
A
#
# COMPACT_ATOMS: atom_id res chain seq x y z
N MET A 1 -28.14 -13.33 -13.41
CA MET A 1 -27.01 -12.57 -12.82
C MET A 1 -25.81 -12.90 -13.67
N ASP A 2 -25.41 -11.97 -14.52
CA ASP A 2 -24.21 -12.17 -15.33
C ASP A 2 -23.02 -12.07 -14.39
N VAL A 3 -22.28 -13.17 -14.31
CA VAL A 3 -21.00 -13.21 -13.63
C VAL A 3 -20.14 -12.10 -14.26
N ILE A 4 -19.63 -11.17 -13.44
CA ILE A 4 -18.70 -10.13 -13.89
C ILE A 4 -17.49 -10.89 -14.43
N LYS A 5 -17.51 -11.13 -15.75
CA LYS A 5 -16.33 -11.63 -16.45
C LYS A 5 -15.33 -10.50 -16.39
N PRO A 6 -14.07 -10.74 -15.97
CA PRO A 6 -13.02 -9.77 -16.22
C PRO A 6 -13.17 -9.39 -17.69
N HIS A 7 -13.30 -8.10 -17.99
CA HIS A 7 -13.58 -7.63 -19.35
C HIS A 7 -12.40 -7.97 -20.26
N THR A 8 -12.34 -9.20 -20.71
CA THR A 8 -11.27 -9.75 -21.54
C THR A 8 -11.06 -8.99 -22.84
N LYS A 9 -12.08 -8.25 -23.31
CA LYS A 9 -11.98 -7.50 -24.58
C LYS A 9 -11.17 -6.21 -24.50
N THR A 10 -11.13 -5.53 -23.36
CA THR A 10 -10.38 -4.29 -23.16
C THR A 10 -8.92 -4.57 -22.81
N TYR A 11 -8.64 -5.70 -22.22
CA TYR A 11 -7.31 -6.23 -21.95
C TYR A 11 -6.35 -6.16 -23.15
N PHE A 12 -6.88 -6.37 -24.34
CA PHE A 12 -6.08 -6.57 -25.52
C PHE A 12 -5.60 -5.28 -26.20
N LYS A 13 -6.10 -4.11 -25.84
CA LYS A 13 -5.75 -2.87 -26.55
C LYS A 13 -4.58 -2.07 -25.94
N GLY A 14 -4.25 -2.25 -24.69
CA GLY A 14 -3.16 -1.51 -24.03
C GLY A 14 -2.30 -2.31 -23.06
N GLY A 15 -2.86 -3.37 -22.47
CA GLY A 15 -2.26 -4.07 -21.33
C GLY A 15 -1.38 -5.27 -21.64
N LEU A 16 -1.34 -5.76 -22.89
CA LEU A 16 -0.60 -6.98 -23.27
C LEU A 16 0.90 -6.94 -22.96
N ARG A 17 1.51 -5.76 -22.94
CA ARG A 17 2.94 -5.62 -22.62
C ARG A 17 3.25 -6.00 -21.17
N ASN A 18 2.26 -5.95 -20.28
CA ASN A 18 2.41 -6.13 -18.84
C ASN A 18 1.90 -7.47 -18.32
N ILE A 19 1.07 -8.20 -19.08
CA ILE A 19 0.53 -9.50 -18.70
C ILE A 19 1.31 -10.59 -19.42
N ARG A 20 1.86 -11.54 -18.66
CA ARG A 20 2.53 -12.71 -19.21
C ARG A 20 1.49 -13.72 -19.71
N GLN A 21 1.83 -14.52 -20.73
CA GLN A 21 0.90 -15.51 -21.30
C GLN A 21 0.36 -16.46 -20.24
N LYS A 22 1.19 -16.88 -19.28
CA LYS A 22 0.74 -17.74 -18.17
C LYS A 22 -0.35 -17.11 -17.29
N GLU A 23 -0.32 -15.78 -17.10
CA GLU A 23 -1.37 -15.07 -16.38
C GLU A 23 -2.68 -15.10 -17.16
N LEU A 24 -2.61 -14.87 -18.48
CA LEU A 24 -3.80 -14.94 -19.35
C LEU A 24 -4.45 -16.31 -19.32
N ASP A 25 -3.65 -17.37 -19.41
CA ASP A 25 -4.13 -18.76 -19.38
C ASP A 25 -4.76 -19.08 -18.00
N ALA A 26 -4.13 -18.65 -16.92
CA ALA A 26 -4.63 -18.82 -15.56
C ALA A 26 -5.92 -18.00 -15.32
N ILE A 27 -5.95 -16.74 -15.75
CA ILE A 27 -7.14 -15.88 -15.65
C ILE A 27 -8.33 -16.50 -16.39
N ALA A 28 -8.11 -17.05 -17.59
CA ALA A 28 -9.17 -17.70 -18.37
C ALA A 28 -9.74 -18.93 -17.63
N LYS A 29 -8.89 -19.69 -16.95
CA LYS A 29 -9.27 -20.84 -16.14
C LYS A 29 -10.03 -20.44 -14.87
N ILE A 30 -9.48 -19.45 -14.13
CA ILE A 30 -10.02 -18.95 -12.86
C ILE A 30 -11.35 -18.20 -13.07
N GLY A 31 -11.54 -17.54 -14.21
CA GLY A 31 -12.78 -16.83 -14.53
C GLY A 31 -14.05 -17.69 -14.53
N ALA A 32 -13.89 -19.03 -14.54
CA ALA A 32 -14.97 -19.99 -14.39
C ALA A 32 -15.23 -20.42 -12.92
N ASP A 33 -14.42 -19.97 -11.97
CA ASP A 33 -14.53 -20.31 -10.56
C ASP A 33 -15.75 -19.62 -9.94
N LYS A 34 -16.66 -20.44 -9.39
CA LYS A 34 -17.90 -19.96 -8.77
C LYS A 34 -17.69 -19.35 -7.38
N THR A 35 -16.51 -19.52 -6.78
CA THR A 35 -16.18 -18.98 -5.46
C THR A 35 -15.63 -17.56 -5.52
N ARG A 36 -15.31 -17.03 -6.72
CA ARG A 36 -14.88 -15.65 -6.87
C ARG A 36 -15.95 -14.67 -6.43
N LEU A 37 -15.50 -13.65 -5.68
CA LEU A 37 -16.39 -12.58 -5.21
C LEU A 37 -16.87 -11.73 -6.40
N ALA A 38 -18.15 -11.33 -6.35
CA ALA A 38 -18.77 -10.58 -7.44
C ALA A 38 -18.49 -9.07 -7.36
N LEU A 39 -18.31 -8.53 -6.17
CA LEU A 39 -18.19 -7.07 -5.94
C LEU A 39 -16.83 -6.62 -5.44
N HIS A 40 -16.07 -7.51 -4.81
CA HIS A 40 -14.76 -7.18 -4.27
C HIS A 40 -13.67 -7.38 -5.33
N LEU A 41 -12.65 -6.52 -5.29
CA LEU A 41 -11.45 -6.72 -6.09
C LEU A 41 -10.70 -7.95 -5.60
N THR A 42 -10.51 -8.90 -6.48
CA THR A 42 -9.75 -10.12 -6.22
C THR A 42 -8.54 -10.17 -7.14
N PRO A 43 -7.44 -10.87 -6.77
CA PRO A 43 -6.32 -10.98 -7.69
C PRO A 43 -6.79 -11.66 -8.99
N PRO A 44 -6.29 -11.22 -10.16
CA PRO A 44 -6.60 -11.91 -11.41
C PRO A 44 -6.13 -13.38 -11.38
N VAL A 45 -4.98 -13.60 -10.74
CA VAL A 45 -4.35 -14.90 -10.47
C VAL A 45 -3.35 -14.71 -9.32
N GLY A 46 -3.02 -15.77 -8.60
CA GLY A 46 -2.03 -15.72 -7.52
C GLY A 46 -2.55 -14.99 -6.28
N TRP A 47 -1.77 -14.06 -5.74
CA TRP A 47 -2.00 -13.39 -4.47
C TRP A 47 -2.17 -11.88 -4.61
N LEU A 48 -3.09 -11.31 -3.84
CA LEU A 48 -3.28 -9.87 -3.64
C LEU A 48 -3.21 -9.58 -2.15
N ASN A 49 -2.56 -8.47 -1.78
CA ASN A 49 -2.64 -7.91 -0.43
C ASN A 49 -2.88 -6.38 -0.48
N ASP A 50 -2.08 -5.55 0.15
CA ASP A 50 -2.33 -4.14 0.40
C ASP A 50 -2.83 -3.36 -0.83
N PRO A 51 -3.89 -2.56 -0.69
CA PRO A 51 -4.23 -1.53 -1.68
C PRO A 51 -3.14 -0.46 -1.70
N ASN A 52 -2.80 0.01 -2.89
CA ASN A 52 -1.71 0.95 -3.12
C ASN A 52 -2.10 2.00 -4.15
N GLY A 53 -1.40 3.12 -4.18
CA GLY A 53 -1.50 4.10 -5.25
C GLY A 53 -2.92 4.59 -5.52
N LEU A 54 -3.78 4.60 -4.49
CA LEU A 54 -5.19 5.00 -4.62
C LEU A 54 -5.30 6.45 -5.04
N CYS A 55 -5.99 6.72 -6.14
CA CYS A 55 -6.23 8.08 -6.60
C CYS A 55 -7.40 8.14 -7.57
N PHE A 56 -7.91 9.37 -7.79
CA PHE A 56 -8.85 9.67 -8.87
C PHE A 56 -8.14 10.54 -9.91
N SER A 57 -8.10 10.09 -11.14
CA SER A 57 -7.43 10.79 -12.25
C SER A 57 -8.15 10.57 -13.56
N ASN A 58 -8.29 11.64 -14.37
CA ASN A 58 -8.88 11.57 -15.71
C ASN A 58 -10.25 10.88 -15.78
N GLY A 59 -11.08 11.06 -14.73
CA GLY A 59 -12.42 10.47 -14.64
C GLY A 59 -12.45 9.01 -14.20
N TYR A 60 -11.32 8.45 -13.75
CA TYR A 60 -11.24 7.09 -13.25
C TYR A 60 -10.71 7.04 -11.82
N TYR A 61 -11.26 6.11 -11.05
CA TYR A 61 -10.70 5.62 -9.79
C TYR A 61 -9.61 4.62 -10.13
N HIS A 62 -8.41 4.81 -9.59
CA HIS A 62 -7.28 3.91 -9.75
C HIS A 62 -7.01 3.20 -8.42
N VAL A 63 -6.89 1.88 -8.48
CA VAL A 63 -6.47 1.02 -7.38
C VAL A 63 -5.30 0.20 -7.86
N PHE A 64 -4.11 0.56 -7.42
CA PHE A 64 -2.98 -0.35 -7.49
C PHE A 64 -3.01 -1.26 -6.25
N PHE A 65 -2.32 -2.37 -6.31
CA PHE A 65 -2.30 -3.32 -5.21
C PHE A 65 -1.03 -4.16 -5.22
N GLN A 66 -0.59 -4.60 -4.06
CA GLN A 66 0.48 -5.58 -3.97
C GLN A 66 0.02 -6.90 -4.60
N TYR A 67 0.85 -7.40 -5.50
CA TYR A 67 0.49 -8.51 -6.37
C TYR A 67 1.61 -9.53 -6.49
N SER A 68 1.31 -10.80 -6.33
CA SER A 68 2.22 -11.91 -6.59
C SER A 68 1.55 -12.89 -7.57
N PRO A 69 1.72 -12.69 -8.89
CA PRO A 69 1.01 -13.48 -9.91
C PRO A 69 1.50 -14.93 -10.01
N GLU A 70 2.60 -15.26 -9.38
CA GLU A 70 3.29 -16.53 -9.54
C GLU A 70 2.95 -17.55 -8.46
N ASN A 71 2.39 -17.10 -7.33
CA ASN A 71 2.14 -17.94 -6.17
C ASN A 71 0.91 -17.45 -5.40
N VAL A 72 0.00 -18.39 -5.08
CA VAL A 72 -1.23 -18.13 -4.32
C VAL A 72 -0.97 -17.79 -2.84
N ASN A 73 0.18 -18.13 -2.32
CA ASN A 73 0.60 -17.85 -0.94
C ASN A 73 1.50 -16.60 -0.84
N GLY A 74 1.49 -15.75 -1.85
CA GLY A 74 2.35 -14.59 -1.91
C GLY A 74 3.71 -14.89 -2.55
N GLY A 75 4.72 -14.05 -2.28
CA GLY A 75 6.06 -14.15 -2.86
C GLY A 75 6.59 -12.79 -3.28
N ARG A 76 7.41 -12.76 -4.35
CA ARG A 76 7.94 -11.50 -4.89
C ARG A 76 6.79 -10.57 -5.25
N LYS A 77 6.85 -9.35 -4.75
CA LYS A 77 5.80 -8.36 -4.91
C LYS A 77 6.01 -7.51 -6.17
N TYR A 78 4.92 -7.37 -6.89
CA TYR A 78 4.69 -6.42 -7.98
C TYR A 78 3.58 -5.47 -7.56
N TRP A 79 3.24 -4.48 -8.39
CA TRP A 79 1.95 -3.81 -8.30
C TRP A 79 1.10 -4.20 -9.51
N GLY A 80 -0.08 -4.74 -9.22
CA GLY A 80 -1.18 -4.85 -10.18
C GLY A 80 -1.98 -3.55 -10.21
N HIS A 81 -2.83 -3.37 -11.23
CA HIS A 81 -3.59 -2.15 -11.41
C HIS A 81 -5.01 -2.42 -11.89
N TYR A 82 -5.97 -1.94 -11.14
CA TYR A 82 -7.36 -1.83 -11.53
C TYR A 82 -7.76 -0.36 -11.70
N ARG A 83 -8.69 -0.09 -12.62
CA ARG A 83 -9.38 1.21 -12.69
C ARG A 83 -10.88 1.02 -12.86
N SER A 84 -11.66 2.02 -12.44
CA SER A 84 -13.12 2.06 -12.57
C SER A 84 -13.60 3.48 -12.80
N ALA A 85 -14.70 3.65 -13.53
CA ALA A 85 -15.38 4.93 -13.64
C ALA A 85 -16.42 5.16 -12.54
N ASP A 86 -16.87 4.10 -11.84
CA ASP A 86 -18.03 4.10 -10.96
C ASP A 86 -17.84 3.35 -9.62
N LEU A 87 -16.65 2.77 -9.36
CA LEU A 87 -16.32 1.92 -8.21
C LEU A 87 -17.06 0.56 -8.19
N ILE A 88 -17.74 0.20 -9.25
CA ILE A 88 -18.52 -1.04 -9.39
C ILE A 88 -17.91 -1.92 -10.48
N ASP A 89 -17.77 -1.36 -11.67
CA ASP A 89 -17.18 -2.05 -12.82
C ASP A 89 -15.69 -1.75 -12.91
N TRP A 90 -14.87 -2.78 -12.71
CA TRP A 90 -13.42 -2.66 -12.67
C TRP A 90 -12.74 -3.30 -13.87
N GLU A 91 -11.83 -2.56 -14.47
CA GLU A 91 -10.94 -3.00 -15.54
C GLU A 91 -9.56 -3.31 -14.97
N TYR A 92 -9.08 -4.54 -15.11
CA TYR A 92 -7.70 -4.91 -14.79
C TYR A 92 -6.76 -4.49 -15.92
N LEU A 93 -5.78 -3.66 -15.63
CA LEU A 93 -4.83 -3.11 -16.60
C LEU A 93 -3.51 -3.88 -16.69
N GLY A 94 -3.32 -4.87 -15.83
CA GLY A 94 -2.09 -5.68 -15.78
C GLY A 94 -1.14 -5.27 -14.66
N VAL A 95 0.08 -5.78 -14.73
CA VAL A 95 1.18 -5.41 -13.84
C VAL A 95 1.69 -4.03 -14.20
N ALA A 96 1.51 -3.06 -13.29
CA ALA A 96 1.95 -1.69 -13.46
C ALA A 96 3.43 -1.47 -13.10
N ILE A 97 3.88 -2.07 -11.98
CA ILE A 97 5.26 -1.92 -11.50
C ILE A 97 5.88 -3.30 -11.27
N ARG A 98 7.09 -3.49 -11.82
CA ARG A 98 7.89 -4.71 -11.66
C ARG A 98 9.10 -4.45 -10.78
N PRO A 99 9.59 -5.45 -10.04
CA PRO A 99 10.87 -5.37 -9.33
C PRO A 99 12.03 -5.60 -10.32
N ASP A 100 12.38 -4.57 -11.10
CA ASP A 100 13.31 -4.64 -12.22
C ASP A 100 14.52 -3.70 -12.10
N THR A 101 14.72 -3.11 -10.93
CA THR A 101 15.89 -2.29 -10.59
C THR A 101 16.69 -2.91 -9.44
N GLU A 102 17.92 -2.44 -9.24
CA GLU A 102 18.74 -2.82 -8.10
C GLU A 102 18.15 -2.39 -6.74
N PHE A 103 17.22 -1.43 -6.73
CA PHE A 103 16.61 -0.86 -5.54
C PHE A 103 15.26 -1.49 -5.17
N ASP A 104 14.71 -2.33 -6.03
CA ASP A 104 13.42 -3.01 -5.78
C ASP A 104 13.44 -4.50 -6.18
N ARG A 105 14.61 -5.08 -6.46
CA ARG A 105 14.77 -6.43 -7.03
C ARG A 105 14.10 -7.55 -6.24
N ASP A 106 13.91 -7.38 -4.93
CA ASP A 106 13.29 -8.39 -4.06
C ASP A 106 11.82 -8.05 -3.73
N GLY A 107 11.28 -6.98 -4.30
CA GLY A 107 9.86 -6.66 -4.26
C GLY A 107 9.55 -5.17 -4.35
N VAL A 108 8.45 -4.87 -5.00
CA VAL A 108 7.79 -3.56 -5.01
C VAL A 108 6.78 -3.57 -3.87
N TYR A 109 7.15 -2.97 -2.73
CA TYR A 109 6.32 -2.95 -1.53
C TYR A 109 5.34 -1.77 -1.55
N SER A 110 4.54 -1.64 -0.49
CA SER A 110 3.43 -0.70 -0.44
C SER A 110 3.81 0.76 -0.58
N GLY A 111 2.83 1.57 -0.96
CA GLY A 111 2.98 2.98 -1.19
C GLY A 111 1.70 3.64 -1.71
N SER A 112 1.81 4.85 -2.21
CA SER A 112 0.68 5.71 -2.58
C SER A 112 0.87 6.41 -3.93
N ALA A 113 -0.13 7.19 -4.32
CA ALA A 113 -0.07 8.04 -5.50
C ALA A 113 -0.67 9.42 -5.25
N VAL A 114 -0.18 10.39 -6.02
CA VAL A 114 -0.74 11.75 -6.13
C VAL A 114 -1.06 12.02 -7.59
N ALA A 115 -2.33 12.31 -7.89
CA ALA A 115 -2.77 12.68 -9.23
C ALA A 115 -2.74 14.21 -9.39
N GLU A 116 -2.02 14.70 -10.38
CA GLU A 116 -1.91 16.12 -10.71
C GLU A 116 -1.75 16.29 -12.23
N ASP A 117 -2.45 17.26 -12.79
CA ASP A 117 -2.36 17.64 -14.22
C ASP A 117 -2.52 16.46 -15.19
N GLY A 118 -3.36 15.48 -14.80
CA GLY A 118 -3.61 14.28 -15.60
C GLY A 118 -2.56 13.18 -15.48
N ALA A 119 -1.44 13.41 -14.78
CA ALA A 119 -0.44 12.41 -14.47
C ALA A 119 -0.59 11.86 -13.05
N ILE A 120 -0.08 10.67 -12.82
CA ILE A 120 -0.07 10.03 -11.51
C ILE A 120 1.39 9.88 -11.06
N SER A 121 1.75 10.62 -10.01
CA SER A 121 3.03 10.47 -9.30
C SER A 121 2.90 9.33 -8.29
N ILE A 122 3.72 8.31 -8.42
CA ILE A 122 3.69 7.10 -7.58
C ILE A 122 4.88 7.11 -6.63
N PHE A 123 4.64 6.75 -5.39
CA PHE A 123 5.67 6.55 -4.37
C PHE A 123 5.49 5.17 -3.76
N TYR A 124 6.56 4.37 -3.71
CA TYR A 124 6.52 3.03 -3.17
C TYR A 124 7.82 2.65 -2.46
N THR A 125 7.79 1.57 -1.72
CA THR A 125 8.99 1.04 -1.09
C THR A 125 9.63 -0.03 -1.97
N GLY A 126 10.84 0.26 -2.44
CA GLY A 126 11.70 -0.76 -3.05
C GLY A 126 12.38 -1.59 -1.98
N ASN A 127 12.15 -2.90 -2.01
CA ASN A 127 12.73 -3.84 -1.06
C ASN A 127 13.89 -4.60 -1.67
N VAL A 128 15.01 -4.66 -0.93
CA VAL A 128 16.19 -5.46 -1.28
C VAL A 128 16.64 -6.23 -0.05
N LYS A 129 16.86 -7.54 -0.21
CA LYS A 129 17.52 -8.38 0.79
C LYS A 129 18.91 -8.69 0.31
N PHE A 130 19.92 -8.23 1.06
CA PHE A 130 21.32 -8.52 0.75
C PHE A 130 21.67 -9.95 1.18
N GLU A 131 22.54 -10.61 0.41
CA GLU A 131 23.05 -11.92 0.76
C GLU A 131 23.99 -11.83 1.96
N GLY A 132 23.82 -12.71 2.95
CA GLY A 132 24.63 -12.77 4.15
C GLY A 132 23.84 -13.31 5.35
N ASP A 133 24.55 -13.45 6.47
CA ASP A 133 23.94 -13.84 7.76
C ASP A 133 23.40 -12.57 8.44
N TYR A 134 22.18 -12.21 8.10
CA TYR A 134 21.51 -11.02 8.57
C TYR A 134 20.18 -11.35 9.25
N ASP A 135 19.78 -10.53 10.23
CA ASP A 135 18.46 -10.60 10.85
C ASP A 135 17.35 -9.98 9.98
N TYR A 136 17.72 -9.21 8.95
CA TYR A 136 16.83 -8.45 8.07
C TYR A 136 15.90 -7.46 8.80
N ILE A 137 16.18 -7.20 10.07
CA ILE A 137 15.51 -6.21 10.91
C ILE A 137 16.44 -5.01 11.09
N ASN A 138 17.60 -5.23 11.72
CA ASN A 138 18.55 -4.17 12.00
C ASN A 138 19.56 -3.97 10.86
N ASN A 139 19.79 -5.01 10.06
CA ASN A 139 20.73 -4.99 8.94
C ASN A 139 20.31 -5.96 7.83
N GLY A 140 21.04 -5.93 6.70
CA GLY A 140 20.83 -6.85 5.57
C GLY A 140 19.64 -6.51 4.68
N ARG A 141 18.91 -5.42 4.92
CA ARG A 141 17.77 -4.98 4.09
C ARG A 141 17.96 -3.55 3.60
N GLY A 142 17.73 -3.36 2.30
CA GLY A 142 17.52 -2.05 1.69
C GLY A 142 16.02 -1.75 1.64
N SER A 143 15.62 -0.61 2.22
CA SER A 143 14.28 -0.05 2.13
C SER A 143 14.38 1.32 1.48
N TYR A 144 14.02 1.39 0.20
CA TYR A 144 14.16 2.59 -0.62
C TYR A 144 12.79 3.22 -0.86
N THR A 145 12.65 4.52 -0.60
CA THR A 145 11.49 5.25 -1.11
C THR A 145 11.75 5.58 -2.58
N ILE A 146 10.92 5.06 -3.46
CA ILE A 146 11.07 5.23 -4.91
C ILE A 146 9.90 6.06 -5.45
N TYR A 147 10.24 7.04 -6.25
CA TYR A 147 9.33 7.86 -7.05
C TYR A 147 9.26 7.31 -8.47
N ALA A 148 8.06 7.25 -9.05
CA ALA A 148 7.83 6.89 -10.44
C ALA A 148 6.64 7.66 -11.01
N VAL A 149 6.52 7.74 -12.33
CA VAL A 149 5.48 8.52 -13.00
C VAL A 149 4.64 7.63 -13.91
N CYS A 150 3.34 7.88 -13.92
CA CYS A 150 2.38 7.30 -14.86
C CYS A 150 1.62 8.43 -15.55
N GLU A 151 2.05 8.81 -16.76
CA GLU A 151 1.49 9.94 -17.50
C GLU A 151 0.16 9.61 -18.20
N ASP A 152 -0.01 8.37 -18.62
CA ASP A 152 -1.17 7.89 -19.38
C ASP A 152 -2.21 7.13 -18.55
N GLY A 153 -2.00 7.08 -17.23
CA GLY A 153 -2.84 6.31 -16.31
C GLY A 153 -2.67 4.79 -16.41
N VAL A 154 -1.69 4.29 -17.17
CA VAL A 154 -1.48 2.85 -17.40
C VAL A 154 -0.02 2.42 -17.23
N ASN A 155 0.90 3.16 -17.85
CA ASN A 155 2.31 2.77 -17.93
C ASN A 155 3.15 3.56 -16.91
N VAL A 156 3.71 2.87 -15.94
CA VAL A 156 4.63 3.43 -14.95
C VAL A 156 6.05 3.38 -15.48
N LYS A 157 6.78 4.49 -15.36
CA LYS A 157 8.15 4.66 -15.84
C LYS A 157 8.94 5.63 -14.94
N ASP A 158 10.20 5.86 -15.30
CA ASP A 158 11.08 6.86 -14.69
C ASP A 158 11.27 6.68 -13.16
N LYS A 159 11.63 5.45 -12.75
CA LYS A 159 11.90 5.13 -11.35
C LYS A 159 13.13 5.88 -10.84
N THR A 160 12.96 6.63 -9.75
CA THR A 160 14.01 7.42 -9.11
C THR A 160 13.99 7.15 -7.60
N VAL A 161 15.16 6.88 -7.02
CA VAL A 161 15.28 6.74 -5.56
C VAL A 161 15.22 8.12 -4.91
N ALA A 162 14.19 8.37 -4.12
CA ALA A 162 13.99 9.60 -3.36
C ALA A 162 14.66 9.55 -1.98
N LEU A 163 14.57 8.41 -1.28
CA LEU A 163 15.22 8.18 0.02
C LEU A 163 15.85 6.80 0.09
N ARG A 164 16.95 6.70 0.83
CA ARG A 164 17.73 5.48 1.11
C ARG A 164 17.80 5.22 2.61
N ASN A 165 18.23 4.03 3.01
CA ASN A 165 18.44 3.72 4.43
C ASN A 165 19.35 4.73 5.15
N SER A 166 20.34 5.30 4.46
CA SER A 166 21.24 6.33 5.00
C SER A 166 20.56 7.66 5.30
N ASP A 167 19.40 7.92 4.71
CA ASP A 167 18.67 9.17 4.82
C ASP A 167 17.63 9.14 5.96
N TYR A 168 17.44 7.94 6.55
CA TYR A 168 16.57 7.75 7.70
C TYR A 168 17.32 7.96 9.03
N PRO A 169 16.62 8.35 10.11
CA PRO A 169 17.21 8.45 11.45
C PRO A 169 17.98 7.19 11.87
N PRO A 170 19.17 7.34 12.48
CA PRO A 170 20.06 6.21 12.77
C PRO A 170 19.59 5.27 13.88
N ASP A 171 18.58 5.67 14.64
CA ASP A 171 17.93 4.87 15.68
C ASP A 171 16.82 3.95 15.14
N LEU A 172 16.56 4.00 13.82
CA LEU A 172 15.62 3.11 13.16
C LEU A 172 16.28 1.81 12.73
N THR A 173 15.47 0.77 12.62
CA THR A 173 15.81 -0.50 11.97
C THR A 173 15.77 -0.34 10.44
N CYS A 174 15.97 -1.42 9.69
CA CYS A 174 15.74 -1.43 8.23
C CYS A 174 14.26 -1.42 7.84
N HIS A 175 13.35 -1.45 8.81
CA HIS A 175 11.91 -1.40 8.58
C HIS A 175 11.42 0.04 8.56
N VAL A 176 11.62 0.72 7.41
CA VAL A 176 11.04 2.01 7.06
C VAL A 176 10.37 1.83 5.71
N ARG A 177 9.04 2.05 5.61
CA ARG A 177 8.27 1.72 4.39
C ARG A 177 6.92 2.41 4.28
N ASP A 178 6.24 2.13 3.18
CA ASP A 178 4.84 2.46 2.88
C ASP A 178 4.61 3.97 2.78
N PRO A 179 5.28 4.68 1.84
CA PRO A 179 5.14 6.11 1.68
C PRO A 179 3.70 6.50 1.30
N LYS A 180 3.09 7.37 2.10
CA LYS A 180 1.85 8.04 1.77
C LYS A 180 2.14 9.51 1.51
N VAL A 181 1.85 9.97 0.29
CA VAL A 181 2.14 11.33 -0.15
C VAL A 181 0.85 12.08 -0.46
N TRP A 182 0.81 13.35 -0.09
CA TRP A 182 -0.25 14.29 -0.47
C TRP A 182 0.32 15.69 -0.66
N LYS A 183 -0.47 16.57 -1.26
CA LYS A 183 -0.13 17.98 -1.45
C LYS A 183 -1.01 18.85 -0.56
N ALA A 184 -0.40 19.77 0.16
CA ALA A 184 -1.08 20.80 0.94
C ALA A 184 -0.23 22.05 1.00
N ASP A 185 -0.85 23.23 1.05
CA ASP A 185 -0.19 24.53 1.19
C ASP A 185 0.95 24.77 0.17
N GLY A 186 0.79 24.23 -1.05
CA GLY A 186 1.78 24.38 -2.12
C GLY A 186 3.00 23.47 -2.00
N LYS A 187 3.06 22.60 -0.98
CA LYS A 187 4.12 21.62 -0.74
C LYS A 187 3.59 20.19 -0.81
N TYR A 188 4.51 19.25 -0.93
CA TYR A 188 4.24 17.83 -0.76
C TYR A 188 4.66 17.39 0.64
N TYR A 189 3.83 16.55 1.24
CA TYR A 189 4.10 15.89 2.51
C TYR A 189 4.11 14.38 2.28
N MET A 190 4.93 13.69 3.04
CA MET A 190 5.00 12.23 3.01
C MET A 190 5.08 11.70 4.43
N VAL A 191 4.31 10.66 4.72
CA VAL A 191 4.49 9.84 5.91
C VAL A 191 5.03 8.46 5.54
N LEU A 192 5.96 7.95 6.37
CA LEU A 192 6.54 6.61 6.27
C LEU A 192 6.36 5.88 7.58
N GLY A 193 5.94 4.63 7.53
CA GLY A 193 5.92 3.76 8.69
C GLY A 193 7.32 3.30 9.06
N ALA A 194 7.61 3.21 10.36
CA ALA A 194 8.93 2.88 10.85
C ALA A 194 8.90 2.02 12.12
N ARG A 195 9.99 1.26 12.33
CA ARG A 195 10.31 0.53 13.55
C ARG A 195 11.63 1.02 14.11
N THR A 196 11.63 1.48 15.36
CA THR A 196 12.85 1.86 16.05
C THR A 196 13.66 0.63 16.50
N LYS A 197 14.94 0.81 16.79
CA LYS A 197 15.81 -0.24 17.38
C LYS A 197 15.39 -0.63 18.79
N SER A 198 14.53 0.17 19.44
CA SER A 198 13.93 -0.16 20.73
C SER A 198 12.56 -0.82 20.62
N ASP A 199 12.20 -1.32 19.43
CA ASP A 199 10.93 -1.99 19.13
C ASP A 199 9.71 -1.14 19.46
N VAL A 200 9.69 0.07 18.90
CA VAL A 200 8.55 0.98 18.96
C VAL A 200 8.18 1.38 17.53
N GLY A 201 6.89 1.25 17.22
CA GLY A 201 6.33 1.73 15.95
C GLY A 201 6.15 3.24 15.96
N GLU A 202 6.46 3.89 14.86
CA GLU A 202 6.27 5.32 14.66
C GLU A 202 6.06 5.68 13.19
N VAL A 203 5.73 6.93 12.94
CA VAL A 203 5.60 7.49 11.59
C VAL A 203 6.56 8.66 11.42
N LEU A 204 7.36 8.62 10.36
CA LEU A 204 8.21 9.73 9.94
C LEU A 204 7.41 10.69 9.07
N VAL A 205 7.54 11.99 9.27
CA VAL A 205 6.89 13.03 8.47
C VAL A 205 7.94 13.83 7.70
N TYR A 206 7.81 13.82 6.40
CA TYR A 206 8.69 14.56 5.48
C TYR A 206 7.92 15.64 4.73
N GLU A 207 8.62 16.69 4.29
CA GLU A 207 8.12 17.67 3.34
C GLU A 207 9.04 17.79 2.13
N SER A 208 8.49 18.20 0.98
CA SER A 208 9.20 18.43 -0.28
C SER A 208 8.52 19.53 -1.11
N GLU A 209 9.30 20.22 -1.93
CA GLU A 209 8.78 21.18 -2.91
C GLU A 209 8.72 20.56 -4.33
N ASP A 210 9.48 19.48 -4.58
CA ASP A 210 9.73 18.93 -5.91
C ASP A 210 9.42 17.42 -6.05
N LYS A 211 8.95 16.76 -4.98
CA LYS A 211 8.69 15.29 -4.90
C LYS A 211 9.94 14.41 -4.87
N LEU A 212 11.13 14.96 -4.99
CA LEU A 212 12.40 14.22 -5.04
C LEU A 212 13.30 14.51 -3.84
N SER A 213 13.33 15.78 -3.41
CA SER A 213 14.14 16.25 -2.28
C SER A 213 13.26 16.31 -1.04
N TRP A 214 13.45 15.39 -0.11
CA TRP A 214 12.63 15.25 1.08
C TRP A 214 13.38 15.66 2.35
N ARG A 215 12.75 16.45 3.20
CA ARG A 215 13.28 16.88 4.50
C ARG A 215 12.41 16.31 5.62
N LEU A 216 13.00 15.56 6.54
CA LEU A 216 12.33 15.12 7.76
C LEU A 216 11.96 16.34 8.60
N ILE A 217 10.69 16.47 8.97
CA ILE A 217 10.17 17.59 9.74
C ILE A 217 9.63 17.19 11.10
N ASN A 218 9.14 15.95 11.25
CA ASN A 218 8.62 15.45 12.51
C ASN A 218 8.64 13.89 12.56
N ARG A 219 8.40 13.36 13.75
CA ARG A 219 8.18 11.93 14.02
C ARG A 219 6.94 11.81 14.90
N LEU A 220 5.99 11.00 14.49
CA LEU A 220 4.74 10.78 15.21
C LEU A 220 4.78 9.40 15.87
N GLY A 221 4.72 9.37 17.19
CA GLY A 221 4.73 8.15 17.99
C GLY A 221 3.69 8.20 19.10
N SER A 222 3.32 7.05 19.64
CA SER A 222 2.39 6.93 20.75
C SER A 222 3.14 6.71 22.05
N GLU A 223 2.80 7.45 23.09
CA GLU A 223 3.32 7.24 24.46
C GLU A 223 3.02 5.83 24.99
N ASN A 224 1.94 5.23 24.54
CA ASN A 224 1.47 3.90 24.97
C ASN A 224 2.09 2.72 24.21
N ARG A 225 3.16 2.94 23.40
CA ARG A 225 3.84 1.89 22.65
C ARG A 225 2.89 0.98 21.88
N LEU A 226 2.12 1.51 20.96
CA LEU A 226 1.18 0.77 20.12
C LEU A 226 1.95 -0.13 19.13
N GLY A 227 2.39 -1.30 19.59
CA GLY A 227 3.16 -2.26 18.79
C GLY A 227 4.60 -1.82 18.47
N TYR A 228 5.32 -2.69 17.75
CA TYR A 228 6.74 -2.50 17.43
C TYR A 228 6.97 -1.90 16.03
N MET A 229 6.00 -1.97 15.13
CA MET A 229 6.08 -1.43 13.76
C MET A 229 4.72 -0.85 13.37
N TRP A 230 4.72 0.30 12.72
CA TRP A 230 3.53 0.86 12.11
C TRP A 230 3.65 0.80 10.59
N GLU A 231 2.82 -0.03 9.96
CA GLU A 231 2.74 -0.18 8.50
C GLU A 231 1.65 0.70 7.91
N CYS A 232 1.74 0.95 6.62
CA CYS A 232 0.72 1.62 5.80
C CYS A 232 0.15 2.89 6.45
N PRO A 233 0.99 3.84 6.88
CA PRO A 233 0.49 5.07 7.48
C PRO A 233 -0.31 5.86 6.47
N ASP A 234 -1.38 6.52 6.94
CA ASP A 234 -2.16 7.48 6.15
C ASP A 234 -2.54 8.66 7.05
N LEU A 235 -2.20 9.87 6.62
CA LEU A 235 -2.52 11.10 7.34
C LEU A 235 -3.44 11.95 6.48
N PHE A 236 -4.62 12.25 7.01
CA PHE A 236 -5.65 12.95 6.24
C PHE A 236 -6.63 13.72 7.12
N GLU A 237 -7.36 14.61 6.48
CA GLU A 237 -8.43 15.36 7.12
C GLU A 237 -9.79 14.84 6.65
N VAL A 238 -10.71 14.72 7.59
CA VAL A 238 -12.13 14.39 7.34
C VAL A 238 -13.02 14.98 8.43
N GLY A 239 -14.09 15.68 8.02
CA GLY A 239 -15.04 16.26 8.98
C GLY A 239 -14.42 17.25 9.96
N GLY A 240 -13.35 17.94 9.59
CA GLY A 240 -12.62 18.89 10.44
C GLY A 240 -11.69 18.23 11.48
N LEU A 241 -11.46 16.93 11.34
CA LEU A 241 -10.50 16.18 12.18
C LEU A 241 -9.30 15.77 11.33
N THR A 242 -8.11 15.92 11.87
CA THR A 242 -6.89 15.30 11.34
C THR A 242 -6.73 13.92 11.95
N LEU A 243 -6.61 12.91 11.10
CA LEU A 243 -6.48 11.51 11.51
C LEU A 243 -5.17 10.92 11.01
N LEU A 244 -4.51 10.17 11.87
CA LEU A 244 -3.41 9.27 11.51
C LEU A 244 -3.93 7.84 11.54
N SER A 245 -4.01 7.19 10.39
CA SER A 245 -4.28 5.76 10.25
C SER A 245 -2.96 5.01 10.18
N VAL A 246 -2.87 3.88 10.86
CA VAL A 246 -1.70 2.98 10.84
C VAL A 246 -2.16 1.51 10.96
N SER A 247 -1.33 0.60 10.49
CA SER A 247 -1.49 -0.83 10.67
C SER A 247 -0.38 -1.34 11.58
N PRO A 248 -0.58 -1.31 12.94
CA PRO A 248 0.45 -1.67 13.89
C PRO A 248 0.60 -3.18 14.02
N GLN A 249 1.87 -3.62 14.12
CA GLN A 249 2.25 -5.01 14.42
C GLN A 249 2.65 -5.13 15.90
N GLY A 250 2.29 -6.26 16.53
CA GLY A 250 2.68 -6.57 17.92
C GLY A 250 1.85 -5.85 18.98
N VAL A 251 0.59 -5.56 18.70
CA VAL A 251 -0.39 -5.11 19.69
C VAL A 251 -1.03 -6.34 20.31
N GLU A 252 -1.01 -6.42 21.64
CA GLU A 252 -1.63 -7.52 22.38
C GLU A 252 -3.15 -7.36 22.45
N ALA A 253 -3.88 -8.48 22.40
CA ALA A 253 -5.33 -8.49 22.54
C ALA A 253 -5.76 -7.98 23.92
N ASP A 254 -6.82 -7.17 23.97
CA ASP A 254 -7.42 -6.65 25.19
C ASP A 254 -8.95 -6.86 25.16
N GLY A 255 -9.41 -7.94 25.79
CA GLY A 255 -10.81 -8.33 25.77
C GLY A 255 -11.32 -8.63 24.38
N TYR A 256 -12.17 -7.76 23.85
CA TYR A 256 -12.70 -7.85 22.47
C TYR A 256 -11.97 -6.93 21.48
N ASP A 257 -10.99 -6.16 21.92
CA ASP A 257 -10.17 -5.30 21.07
C ASP A 257 -8.88 -6.04 20.69
N PHE A 258 -8.36 -5.75 19.48
CA PHE A 258 -7.05 -6.21 18.99
C PHE A 258 -6.90 -7.74 18.89
N ASN A 259 -7.93 -8.44 18.45
CA ASN A 259 -7.92 -9.91 18.37
C ASN A 259 -7.34 -10.49 17.07
N ASN A 260 -7.03 -9.66 16.08
CA ASN A 260 -6.32 -10.09 14.87
C ASN A 260 -4.81 -10.26 15.15
N ILE A 261 -4.11 -10.94 14.27
CA ILE A 261 -2.63 -11.09 14.33
C ILE A 261 -1.96 -9.71 14.32
N TYR A 262 -2.40 -8.83 13.42
CA TYR A 262 -2.03 -7.42 13.34
C TYR A 262 -3.28 -6.56 13.26
N GLN A 263 -3.16 -5.29 13.59
CA GLN A 263 -4.30 -4.38 13.69
C GLN A 263 -4.28 -3.35 12.57
N SER A 264 -5.43 -2.74 12.29
CA SER A 264 -5.55 -1.53 11.47
C SER A 264 -6.50 -0.58 12.16
N GLY A 265 -6.12 0.67 12.27
CA GLY A 265 -6.96 1.65 12.96
C GLY A 265 -6.44 3.07 12.79
N TYR A 266 -7.02 3.98 13.54
CA TYR A 266 -6.71 5.38 13.47
C TYR A 266 -6.65 6.06 14.83
N MET A 267 -5.93 7.17 14.87
CA MET A 267 -5.83 8.08 16.01
C MET A 267 -6.13 9.50 15.55
N PRO A 268 -7.00 10.25 16.24
CA PRO A 268 -7.12 11.69 16.03
C PRO A 268 -5.80 12.39 16.43
N ILE A 269 -5.39 13.37 15.63
CA ILE A 269 -4.28 14.27 15.95
C ILE A 269 -4.88 15.59 16.45
N SER A 270 -4.37 16.06 17.59
CA SER A 270 -4.56 17.43 18.08
C SER A 270 -3.24 18.19 17.97
N GLY A 271 -3.30 19.48 17.64
CA GLY A 271 -2.10 20.28 17.33
C GLY A 271 -1.74 20.21 15.86
N ASP A 272 -0.45 20.26 15.55
CA ASP A 272 0.07 20.27 14.18
C ASP A 272 1.03 19.08 13.97
N PHE A 273 0.73 18.19 13.03
CA PHE A 273 1.60 17.07 12.72
C PHE A 273 3.01 17.48 12.25
N ARG A 274 3.19 18.74 11.86
CA ARG A 274 4.47 19.32 11.45
C ARG A 274 5.30 19.83 12.63
N GLY A 275 4.73 19.92 13.83
CA GLY A 275 5.35 20.48 15.02
C GLY A 275 4.86 19.80 16.30
N GLU A 276 4.27 20.58 17.21
CA GLU A 276 3.70 20.03 18.45
C GLU A 276 2.34 19.37 18.18
N TYR A 277 2.21 18.13 18.64
CA TYR A 277 1.01 17.34 18.44
C TYR A 277 0.71 16.45 19.66
N SER A 278 -0.48 15.90 19.70
CA SER A 278 -0.83 14.78 20.56
C SER A 278 -1.70 13.79 19.78
N LEU A 279 -1.49 12.49 20.01
CA LEU A 279 -2.32 11.42 19.45
C LEU A 279 -3.43 11.05 20.44
N GLY A 280 -4.64 10.94 19.95
CA GLY A 280 -5.75 10.39 20.68
C GLY A 280 -5.66 8.87 20.82
N LYS A 281 -6.70 8.26 21.43
CA LYS A 281 -6.78 6.80 21.56
C LYS A 281 -6.87 6.14 20.18
N PHE A 282 -6.11 5.06 19.98
CA PHE A 282 -6.21 4.20 18.82
C PHE A 282 -7.59 3.50 18.77
N LYS A 283 -8.20 3.50 17.61
CA LYS A 283 -9.47 2.82 17.34
C LYS A 283 -9.33 1.98 16.09
N GLU A 284 -9.75 0.73 16.17
CA GLU A 284 -9.76 -0.17 15.03
C GLU A 284 -10.75 0.30 13.95
N TRP A 285 -10.37 0.17 12.68
CA TRP A 285 -11.25 0.40 11.53
C TRP A 285 -12.32 -0.68 11.41
N ASP A 286 -11.93 -1.91 11.65
CA ASP A 286 -12.77 -3.10 11.55
C ASP A 286 -12.47 -4.05 12.70
N ARG A 287 -13.51 -4.69 13.25
CA ARG A 287 -13.40 -5.66 14.36
C ARG A 287 -13.74 -7.07 13.92
N GLY A 288 -13.87 -7.29 12.61
CA GLY A 288 -13.99 -8.60 12.02
C GLY A 288 -12.65 -9.32 11.97
N PHE A 289 -12.66 -10.46 11.31
CA PHE A 289 -11.44 -11.17 10.96
C PHE A 289 -10.67 -10.37 9.90
N ASP A 290 -9.71 -10.62 9.36
CA ASP A 290 -9.00 -10.24 8.15
C ASP A 290 -9.34 -8.86 7.55
N PHE A 291 -8.90 -7.78 8.20
CA PHE A 291 -8.89 -6.44 7.62
C PHE A 291 -7.56 -5.74 7.92
N TYR A 292 -6.78 -5.41 6.88
CA TYR A 292 -5.43 -4.86 7.04
C TYR A 292 -5.06 -3.82 5.98
N ALA A 293 -4.02 -3.03 6.26
CA ALA A 293 -3.39 -2.07 5.37
C ALA A 293 -4.34 -1.09 4.65
N PRO A 294 -5.38 -0.53 5.33
CA PRO A 294 -6.27 0.41 4.66
C PRO A 294 -5.56 1.70 4.31
N GLN A 295 -5.92 2.26 3.16
CA GLN A 295 -5.51 3.58 2.73
C GLN A 295 -6.71 4.38 2.26
N THR A 296 -6.62 5.71 2.35
CA THR A 296 -7.65 6.62 1.88
C THR A 296 -7.19 7.44 0.69
N PHE A 297 -8.14 7.96 -0.06
CA PHE A 297 -7.92 8.97 -1.09
C PHE A 297 -9.17 9.82 -1.26
N GLU A 298 -9.00 10.99 -1.85
CA GLU A 298 -10.09 11.88 -2.18
C GLU A 298 -10.45 11.74 -3.66
N ASP A 299 -11.75 11.67 -3.96
CA ASP A 299 -12.24 11.62 -5.33
C ASP A 299 -12.54 13.03 -5.90
N GLY A 300 -12.89 13.08 -7.17
CA GLY A 300 -13.19 14.33 -7.87
C GLY A 300 -14.41 15.12 -7.33
N SER A 301 -15.18 14.54 -6.41
CA SER A 301 -16.29 15.20 -5.72
C SER A 301 -15.97 15.65 -4.29
N GLY A 302 -14.74 15.42 -3.84
CA GLY A 302 -14.30 15.72 -2.47
C GLY A 302 -14.74 14.68 -1.43
N ARG A 303 -15.17 13.48 -1.87
CA ARG A 303 -15.42 12.37 -0.94
C ARG A 303 -14.10 11.68 -0.61
N ARG A 304 -13.92 11.40 0.68
CA ARG A 304 -12.82 10.54 1.11
C ARG A 304 -13.30 9.09 1.14
N LEU A 305 -12.58 8.27 0.40
CA LEU A 305 -12.83 6.83 0.28
C LEU A 305 -11.72 6.08 0.99
N LEU A 306 -12.07 4.95 1.62
CA LEU A 306 -11.13 4.03 2.24
C LEU A 306 -11.24 2.66 1.58
N ILE A 307 -10.11 2.09 1.22
CA ILE A 307 -10.00 0.72 0.70
C ILE A 307 -9.00 -0.03 1.59
N GLY A 308 -9.37 -1.23 2.05
CA GLY A 308 -8.53 -2.10 2.84
C GLY A 308 -8.42 -3.49 2.22
N TRP A 309 -7.42 -4.25 2.62
CA TRP A 309 -7.26 -5.64 2.27
C TRP A 309 -8.11 -6.51 3.22
N MET A 310 -9.02 -7.31 2.67
CA MET A 310 -9.77 -8.34 3.41
C MET A 310 -8.91 -9.58 3.54
N GLY A 311 -7.80 -9.45 4.24
CA GLY A 311 -6.80 -10.48 4.50
C GLY A 311 -5.95 -10.05 5.69
N MET A 312 -5.02 -10.92 6.09
CA MET A 312 -4.10 -10.67 7.18
C MET A 312 -2.73 -11.25 6.84
N ALA A 313 -1.67 -10.48 7.09
CA ALA A 313 -0.32 -10.99 6.99
C ALA A 313 -0.07 -12.09 8.02
N ASP A 314 0.82 -13.02 7.69
CA ASP A 314 1.22 -14.15 8.56
C ASP A 314 0.07 -15.08 8.98
N CYS A 315 -1.06 -15.06 8.25
CA CYS A 315 -2.08 -16.09 8.38
C CYS A 315 -1.57 -17.46 7.93
N GLY A 316 -2.09 -18.54 8.54
CA GLY A 316 -1.78 -19.90 8.12
C GLY A 316 -2.31 -20.23 6.72
N ASP A 317 -1.63 -21.17 6.06
CA ASP A 317 -1.94 -21.61 4.68
C ASP A 317 -3.34 -22.23 4.51
N GLU A 318 -4.00 -22.62 5.60
CA GLU A 318 -5.36 -23.16 5.60
C GLU A 318 -6.42 -22.21 5.04
N TYR A 319 -6.12 -20.91 4.99
CA TYR A 319 -7.01 -19.90 4.43
C TYR A 319 -6.80 -19.68 2.93
N THR A 320 -5.79 -20.27 2.32
CA THR A 320 -5.58 -20.15 0.88
C THR A 320 -6.63 -20.93 0.10
N ASN A 321 -7.25 -20.25 -0.85
CA ASN A 321 -8.22 -20.88 -1.73
C ASN A 321 -7.52 -21.93 -2.61
N PRO A 322 -8.01 -23.20 -2.69
CA PRO A 322 -7.40 -24.24 -3.51
C PRO A 322 -7.46 -23.97 -5.03
N THR A 323 -8.09 -22.90 -5.47
CA THR A 323 -8.35 -22.58 -6.88
C THR A 323 -7.35 -21.62 -7.53
N GLU A 324 -6.10 -21.56 -7.09
CA GLU A 324 -5.04 -20.72 -7.68
C GLU A 324 -5.25 -19.20 -7.45
N CYS A 325 -6.13 -18.79 -6.54
CA CYS A 325 -6.28 -17.43 -6.05
C CYS A 325 -6.11 -17.40 -4.54
N GLY A 326 -5.18 -16.60 -4.05
CA GLY A 326 -5.05 -16.21 -2.65
C GLY A 326 -5.64 -14.80 -2.42
N TRP A 327 -6.11 -14.57 -1.23
CA TRP A 327 -6.63 -13.26 -0.79
C TRP A 327 -5.62 -12.55 0.09
#